data_e945946bd18451b84f358fda71c9dfbd
#
_entry.id   e945946bd18451b84f358fda71c9dfbd
#
_cell.length_a   1.000
_cell.length_b   1.000
_cell.length_c   1.000
_cell.angle_alpha   90.00
_cell.angle_beta   90.00
_cell.angle_gamma   90.00
#
_symmetry.space_group_name_H-M   'P 1'
#
loop_
_entity.id
_entity.type
_entity.pdbx_description
1 polymer ?
#
loop_
_entity_poly.entity_id
_entity_poly.type
_entity_poly.pdbx_seq_one_letter_code
_entity_poly.pdbx_strand_id
1 'polypeptide(L)'
;MEKRLEAGERFVGFFCEFPGNPLLKCPNLQRVRQLADKYDFAVVVDETIGNFLNVHVLPYADVVVSSLTKVFSGDSNVMGGSAILNPASRYYDTLKKFMAQDYEDNFFEEDAMFLERNSRDFVSRIARINTNAEFICDMLIQHPRIKQVNYPKHSPTRKYYDACRLPNGGYGGLLSATFYSMDDAIVFYDNIDTAKGPSLGTNFTLT
;
A
#
# COMPACT_ATOMS: atom_id res chain seq x y z
N MET A 1 5.41 -16.74 12.42
CA MET A 1 6.18 -15.76 13.21
C MET A 1 6.12 -16.09 14.70
N GLU A 2 4.95 -16.06 15.37
CA GLU A 2 4.83 -16.24 16.82
C GLU A 2 5.52 -17.50 17.36
N LYS A 3 5.30 -18.68 16.75
CA LYS A 3 5.97 -19.92 17.13
C LYS A 3 7.50 -19.85 17.09
N ARG A 4 8.07 -19.08 16.17
CA ARG A 4 9.53 -18.88 16.06
C ARG A 4 10.04 -17.99 17.18
N LEU A 5 9.28 -16.93 17.51
CA LEU A 5 9.57 -16.04 18.64
C LEU A 5 9.48 -16.79 19.99
N GLU A 6 8.47 -17.65 20.15
CA GLU A 6 8.32 -18.51 21.34
C GLU A 6 9.45 -19.53 21.46
N ALA A 7 10.01 -19.98 20.33
CA ALA A 7 11.18 -20.86 20.28
C ALA A 7 12.51 -20.12 20.56
N GLY A 8 12.48 -18.81 20.85
CA GLY A 8 13.66 -18.01 21.20
C GLY A 8 14.34 -17.30 20.02
N GLU A 9 13.76 -17.38 18.81
CA GLU A 9 14.28 -16.60 17.68
C GLU A 9 14.07 -15.09 17.95
N ARG A 10 15.02 -14.28 17.48
CA ARG A 10 14.95 -12.82 17.56
C ARG A 10 14.85 -12.22 16.17
N PHE A 11 13.96 -11.23 16.02
CA PHE A 11 13.85 -10.39 14.85
C PHE A 11 14.35 -8.98 15.15
N VAL A 12 15.07 -8.38 14.23
CA VAL A 12 15.48 -6.96 14.32
C VAL A 12 14.29 -6.06 13.95
N GLY A 13 13.49 -6.48 12.98
CA GLY A 13 12.33 -5.76 12.53
C GLY A 13 11.38 -6.63 11.71
N PHE A 14 10.16 -6.17 11.58
CA PHE A 14 9.11 -6.75 10.74
C PHE A 14 8.72 -5.72 9.68
N PHE A 15 8.85 -6.10 8.41
CA PHE A 15 8.49 -5.26 7.27
C PHE A 15 7.28 -5.89 6.57
N CYS A 16 6.28 -5.07 6.26
CA CYS A 16 5.13 -5.52 5.49
C CYS A 16 4.53 -4.38 4.66
N GLU A 17 3.83 -4.75 3.60
CA GLU A 17 2.95 -3.87 2.86
C GLU A 17 1.52 -3.92 3.45
N PHE A 18 0.78 -2.81 3.33
CA PHE A 18 -0.60 -2.74 3.78
C PHE A 18 -1.49 -1.94 2.82
N PRO A 19 -2.29 -2.62 1.95
CA PRO A 19 -2.28 -4.05 1.64
C PRO A 19 -1.09 -4.48 0.78
N GLY A 20 -0.83 -5.78 0.72
CA GLY A 20 0.28 -6.35 -0.06
C GLY A 20 -0.05 -6.52 -1.54
N ASN A 21 0.93 -6.30 -2.41
CA ASN A 21 0.85 -6.48 -3.85
C ASN A 21 1.31 -7.91 -4.25
N PRO A 22 0.64 -8.65 -5.16
CA PRO A 22 -0.56 -8.28 -5.92
C PRO A 22 -1.87 -8.84 -5.32
N LEU A 23 -1.82 -9.58 -4.22
CA LEU A 23 -2.96 -10.31 -3.67
C LEU A 23 -3.86 -9.45 -2.76
N LEU A 24 -3.47 -8.23 -2.48
CA LEU A 24 -4.20 -7.25 -1.67
C LEU A 24 -4.64 -7.78 -0.29
N LYS A 25 -3.86 -8.69 0.27
CA LYS A 25 -4.04 -9.21 1.62
C LYS A 25 -3.39 -8.29 2.63
N CYS A 26 -3.99 -8.20 3.82
CA CYS A 26 -3.47 -7.39 4.91
C CYS A 26 -3.02 -8.27 6.08
N PRO A 27 -1.87 -7.99 6.69
CA PRO A 27 -1.51 -8.58 7.96
C PRO A 27 -2.42 -8.06 9.09
N ASN A 28 -2.52 -8.82 10.16
CA ASN A 28 -3.13 -8.34 11.40
C ASN A 28 -2.13 -7.43 12.14
N LEU A 29 -2.12 -6.13 11.83
CA LEU A 29 -1.17 -5.17 12.41
C LEU A 29 -1.31 -5.06 13.92
N GLN A 30 -2.53 -5.16 14.46
CA GLN A 30 -2.75 -5.17 15.89
C GLN A 30 -2.02 -6.34 16.58
N ARG A 31 -2.10 -7.55 15.98
CA ARG A 31 -1.37 -8.71 16.50
C ARG A 31 0.13 -8.58 16.32
N VAL A 32 0.57 -8.03 15.19
CA VAL A 32 2.01 -7.75 14.95
C VAL A 32 2.54 -6.80 16.01
N ARG A 33 1.81 -5.71 16.31
CA ARG A 33 2.21 -4.75 17.35
C ARG A 33 2.34 -5.40 18.72
N GLN A 34 1.36 -6.23 19.13
CA GLN A 34 1.44 -6.97 20.39
C GLN A 34 2.68 -7.88 20.48
N LEU A 35 3.02 -8.55 19.37
CA LEU A 35 4.22 -9.40 19.31
C LEU A 35 5.50 -8.56 19.35
N ALA A 36 5.51 -7.44 18.64
CA ALA A 36 6.64 -6.52 18.62
C ALA A 36 6.92 -5.91 20.00
N ASP A 37 5.87 -5.60 20.75
CA ASP A 37 6.01 -5.10 22.12
C ASP A 37 6.51 -6.18 23.09
N LYS A 38 6.04 -7.43 22.90
CA LYS A 38 6.42 -8.56 23.75
C LYS A 38 7.85 -9.05 23.51
N TYR A 39 8.29 -9.04 22.23
CA TYR A 39 9.56 -9.65 21.81
C TYR A 39 10.61 -8.65 21.32
N ASP A 40 10.34 -7.37 21.48
CA ASP A 40 11.26 -6.26 21.22
C ASP A 40 11.84 -6.23 19.81
N PHE A 41 10.98 -5.97 18.82
CA PHE A 41 11.38 -5.72 17.44
C PHE A 41 10.59 -4.54 16.84
N ALA A 42 11.20 -3.87 15.84
CA ALA A 42 10.56 -2.74 15.15
C ALA A 42 9.53 -3.22 14.11
N VAL A 43 8.52 -2.39 13.84
CA VAL A 43 7.50 -2.63 12.79
C VAL A 43 7.56 -1.50 11.77
N VAL A 44 7.82 -1.86 10.51
CA VAL A 44 7.81 -0.95 9.36
C VAL A 44 6.69 -1.36 8.43
N VAL A 45 5.81 -0.43 8.11
CA VAL A 45 4.66 -0.66 7.22
C VAL A 45 4.78 0.20 5.99
N ASP A 46 4.75 -0.43 4.82
CA ASP A 46 4.59 0.25 3.54
C ASP A 46 3.09 0.40 3.25
N GLU A 47 2.60 1.65 3.25
CA GLU A 47 1.21 1.98 2.97
C GLU A 47 0.99 2.51 1.56
N THR A 48 1.92 2.35 0.65
CA THR A 48 1.84 2.90 -0.72
C THR A 48 0.51 2.61 -1.40
N ILE A 49 0.00 1.39 -1.30
CA ILE A 49 -1.27 0.97 -1.92
C ILE A 49 -2.47 1.44 -1.09
N GLY A 50 -2.41 1.28 0.23
CA GLY A 50 -3.45 1.74 1.16
C GLY A 50 -3.64 3.24 1.10
N ASN A 51 -2.57 3.96 1.09
CA ASN A 51 -2.37 5.38 1.24
C ASN A 51 -3.04 6.01 2.48
N PHE A 52 -2.52 7.14 2.91
CA PHE A 52 -2.92 7.80 4.17
C PHE A 52 -4.29 8.51 4.12
N LEU A 53 -5.01 8.46 2.99
CA LEU A 53 -6.40 8.89 2.90
C LEU A 53 -7.39 7.74 3.11
N ASN A 54 -6.96 6.51 2.85
CA ASN A 54 -7.80 5.33 3.01
C ASN A 54 -7.55 4.61 4.34
N VAL A 55 -6.29 4.55 4.80
CA VAL A 55 -5.91 3.79 6.00
C VAL A 55 -5.06 4.60 6.97
N HIS A 56 -5.11 4.25 8.25
CA HIS A 56 -4.29 4.81 9.31
C HIS A 56 -3.55 3.69 10.03
N VAL A 57 -2.34 3.40 9.59
CA VAL A 57 -1.51 2.29 10.09
C VAL A 57 -0.49 2.72 11.15
N LEU A 58 -0.23 4.02 11.28
CA LEU A 58 0.76 4.57 12.19
C LEU A 58 0.65 4.09 13.65
N PRO A 59 -0.56 3.88 14.24
CA PRO A 59 -0.67 3.37 15.61
C PRO A 59 -0.06 1.98 15.85
N TYR A 60 0.18 1.23 14.77
CA TYR A 60 0.71 -0.13 14.82
C TYR A 60 2.15 -0.24 14.34
N ALA A 61 2.70 0.83 13.77
CA ALA A 61 4.04 0.87 13.18
C ALA A 61 4.98 1.77 13.97
N ASP A 62 6.27 1.47 13.92
CA ASP A 62 7.33 2.37 14.38
C ASP A 62 7.75 3.33 13.27
N VAL A 63 7.70 2.84 12.02
CA VAL A 63 7.93 3.65 10.82
C VAL A 63 6.88 3.29 9.78
N VAL A 64 6.30 4.29 9.13
CA VAL A 64 5.46 4.13 7.95
C VAL A 64 6.20 4.68 6.75
N VAL A 65 6.30 3.87 5.70
CA VAL A 65 6.90 4.28 4.43
C VAL A 65 5.87 4.31 3.32
N SER A 66 6.07 5.17 2.34
CA SER A 66 5.20 5.25 1.17
C SER A 66 5.99 5.72 -0.04
N SER A 67 5.74 5.10 -1.19
CA SER A 67 6.26 5.58 -2.47
C SER A 67 5.41 6.76 -2.94
N LEU A 68 6.00 7.94 -2.94
CA LEU A 68 5.38 9.16 -3.47
C LEU A 68 5.32 9.15 -5.00
N THR A 69 6.16 8.33 -5.66
CA THR A 69 6.14 8.03 -7.10
C THR A 69 4.78 7.53 -7.57
N LYS A 70 4.10 6.74 -6.73
CA LYS A 70 2.86 6.03 -7.07
C LYS A 70 1.65 6.96 -6.98
N VAL A 71 0.62 6.56 -6.32
CA VAL A 71 -0.68 7.24 -6.29
C VAL A 71 -0.62 8.68 -5.76
N PHE A 72 0.39 9.05 -4.98
CA PHE A 72 0.55 10.42 -4.50
C PHE A 72 0.88 11.38 -5.64
N SER A 73 1.87 11.07 -6.48
CA SER A 73 2.14 11.82 -7.71
C SER A 73 1.15 11.47 -8.81
N GLY A 74 1.00 10.21 -9.16
CA GLY A 74 0.05 9.69 -10.15
C GLY A 74 0.49 9.83 -11.61
N ASP A 75 1.37 10.76 -11.95
CA ASP A 75 1.72 11.12 -13.33
C ASP A 75 2.87 10.28 -13.93
N SER A 76 3.44 9.36 -13.16
CA SER A 76 4.54 8.47 -13.60
C SER A 76 5.82 9.19 -14.06
N ASN A 77 6.03 10.43 -13.64
CA ASN A 77 7.14 11.28 -14.07
C ASN A 77 8.02 11.79 -12.90
N VAL A 78 7.84 11.23 -11.70
CA VAL A 78 8.56 11.61 -10.48
C VAL A 78 9.01 10.36 -9.75
N MET A 79 10.17 10.42 -9.14
CA MET A 79 10.61 9.42 -8.16
C MET A 79 10.72 10.05 -6.77
N GLY A 80 10.06 9.46 -5.79
CA GLY A 80 10.13 9.95 -4.41
C GLY A 80 9.55 8.95 -3.41
N GLY A 81 9.95 9.11 -2.18
CA GLY A 81 9.45 8.32 -1.06
C GLY A 81 9.31 9.16 0.20
N SER A 82 8.54 8.67 1.14
CA SER A 82 8.42 9.24 2.47
C SER A 82 8.65 8.19 3.54
N ALA A 83 9.24 8.61 4.65
CA ALA A 83 9.34 7.83 5.87
C ALA A 83 8.81 8.67 7.04
N ILE A 84 7.80 8.15 7.73
CA ILE A 84 7.16 8.80 8.86
C ILE A 84 7.53 8.02 10.12
N LEU A 85 8.28 8.64 11.00
CA LEU A 85 8.62 8.08 12.32
C LEU A 85 7.43 8.27 13.26
N ASN A 86 7.02 7.19 13.92
CA ASN A 86 5.93 7.27 14.90
C ASN A 86 6.43 7.91 16.22
N PRO A 87 5.91 9.09 16.61
CA PRO A 87 6.34 9.74 17.85
C PRO A 87 6.06 8.94 19.12
N ALA A 88 5.11 7.99 19.06
CA ALA A 88 4.79 7.11 20.18
C ALA A 88 5.67 5.85 20.23
N SER A 89 6.53 5.64 19.23
CA SER A 89 7.45 4.49 19.19
C SER A 89 8.56 4.64 20.21
N ARG A 90 8.91 3.55 20.89
CA ARG A 90 10.10 3.48 21.75
C ARG A 90 11.42 3.68 21.00
N TYR A 91 11.41 3.53 19.68
CA TYR A 91 12.58 3.74 18.81
C TYR A 91 12.65 5.18 18.26
N TYR A 92 11.65 6.03 18.53
CA TYR A 92 11.52 7.34 17.91
C TYR A 92 12.77 8.22 18.04
N ASP A 93 13.24 8.43 19.26
CA ASP A 93 14.39 9.31 19.50
C ASP A 93 15.67 8.78 18.86
N THR A 94 15.87 7.47 18.89
CA THR A 94 17.01 6.81 18.26
C THR A 94 16.94 6.96 16.74
N LEU A 95 15.81 6.65 16.14
CA LEU A 95 15.61 6.77 14.67
C LEU A 95 15.74 8.23 14.22
N LYS A 96 15.15 9.16 14.96
CA LYS A 96 15.25 10.60 14.67
C LYS A 96 16.69 11.09 14.72
N LYS A 97 17.47 10.62 15.71
CA LYS A 97 18.88 10.97 15.81
C LYS A 97 19.68 10.44 14.61
N PHE A 98 19.50 9.18 14.22
CA PHE A 98 20.18 8.60 13.05
C PHE A 98 19.76 9.32 11.77
N MET A 99 18.47 9.59 11.57
CA MET A 99 18.01 10.36 10.42
C MET A 99 18.67 11.75 10.35
N ALA A 100 18.80 12.44 11.49
CA ALA A 100 19.44 13.75 11.51
C ALA A 100 20.97 13.71 11.26
N GLN A 101 21.61 12.58 11.54
CA GLN A 101 23.07 12.40 11.36
C GLN A 101 23.42 11.89 9.95
N ASP A 102 22.64 10.96 9.42
CA ASP A 102 23.02 10.16 8.25
C ASP A 102 22.15 10.45 7.01
N TYR A 103 21.07 11.24 7.16
CA TYR A 103 20.21 11.61 6.03
C TYR A 103 20.92 12.66 5.15
N GLU A 104 21.07 12.31 3.88
CA GLU A 104 21.50 13.22 2.84
C GLU A 104 20.31 13.59 1.96
N ASP A 105 20.02 14.88 1.82
CA ASP A 105 18.99 15.36 0.90
C ASP A 105 19.51 15.32 -0.53
N ASN A 106 19.22 14.22 -1.20
CA ASN A 106 19.54 14.00 -2.60
C ASN A 106 18.29 13.97 -3.49
N PHE A 107 17.18 14.56 -3.01
CA PHE A 107 15.95 14.65 -3.79
C PHE A 107 16.17 15.55 -5.01
N PHE A 108 15.83 15.05 -6.20
CA PHE A 108 16.04 15.81 -7.42
C PHE A 108 15.10 17.02 -7.48
N GLU A 109 15.63 18.21 -7.72
CA GLU A 109 14.89 19.48 -7.61
C GLU A 109 13.67 19.53 -8.54
N GLU A 110 13.81 19.04 -9.79
CA GLU A 110 12.70 19.00 -10.73
C GLU A 110 11.61 18.02 -10.28
N ASP A 111 11.98 16.88 -9.70
CA ASP A 111 11.03 15.92 -9.13
C ASP A 111 10.25 16.56 -7.97
N ALA A 112 10.87 17.40 -7.15
CA ALA A 112 10.19 18.11 -6.08
C ALA A 112 9.09 19.06 -6.62
N MET A 113 9.40 19.81 -7.69
CA MET A 113 8.43 20.70 -8.32
C MET A 113 7.27 19.92 -8.97
N PHE A 114 7.58 18.85 -9.67
CA PHE A 114 6.55 18.00 -10.27
C PHE A 114 5.71 17.29 -9.23
N LEU A 115 6.32 16.78 -8.16
CA LEU A 115 5.62 16.12 -7.06
C LEU A 115 4.62 17.05 -6.38
N GLU A 116 5.02 18.28 -6.09
CA GLU A 116 4.13 19.31 -5.55
C GLU A 116 2.94 19.54 -6.48
N ARG A 117 3.19 19.81 -7.75
CA ARG A 117 2.15 20.03 -8.76
C ARG A 117 1.18 18.84 -8.87
N ASN A 118 1.73 17.62 -8.99
CA ASN A 118 0.96 16.41 -9.22
C ASN A 118 0.11 16.01 -8.00
N SER A 119 0.53 16.40 -6.80
CA SER A 119 -0.20 16.09 -5.57
C SER A 119 -1.37 17.02 -5.25
N ARG A 120 -1.54 18.12 -5.97
CA ARG A 120 -2.55 19.14 -5.69
C ARG A 120 -3.99 18.61 -5.71
N ASP A 121 -4.29 17.64 -6.57
CA ASP A 121 -5.60 17.02 -6.69
C ASP A 121 -5.71 15.66 -5.97
N PHE A 122 -4.70 15.28 -5.18
CA PHE A 122 -4.57 13.95 -4.58
C PHE A 122 -5.84 13.51 -3.85
N VAL A 123 -6.45 14.37 -3.04
CA VAL A 123 -7.66 14.02 -2.25
C VAL A 123 -8.83 13.67 -3.18
N SER A 124 -9.13 14.52 -4.16
CA SER A 124 -10.24 14.30 -5.09
C SER A 124 -9.96 13.12 -6.03
N ARG A 125 -8.70 12.93 -6.40
CA ARG A 125 -8.26 11.80 -7.23
C ARG A 125 -8.45 10.47 -6.51
N ILE A 126 -8.06 10.36 -5.23
CA ILE A 126 -8.28 9.15 -4.44
C ILE A 126 -9.76 8.82 -4.29
N ALA A 127 -10.62 9.80 -4.11
CA ALA A 127 -12.07 9.57 -4.03
C ALA A 127 -12.61 8.97 -5.36
N ARG A 128 -12.19 9.51 -6.51
CA ARG A 128 -12.56 8.95 -7.84
C ARG A 128 -11.99 7.55 -8.05
N ILE A 129 -10.72 7.33 -7.71
CA ILE A 129 -10.06 6.03 -7.82
C ILE A 129 -10.80 4.98 -7.00
N ASN A 130 -11.13 5.26 -5.74
CA ASN A 130 -11.86 4.34 -4.88
C ASN A 130 -13.21 3.94 -5.52
N THR A 131 -13.98 4.91 -5.98
CA THR A 131 -15.31 4.66 -6.61
C THR A 131 -15.19 3.84 -7.88
N ASN A 132 -14.27 4.21 -8.77
CA ASN A 132 -14.08 3.51 -10.03
C ASN A 132 -13.56 2.07 -9.84
N ALA A 133 -12.62 1.87 -8.93
CA ALA A 133 -12.07 0.55 -8.67
C ALA A 133 -13.12 -0.40 -8.05
N GLU A 134 -13.97 0.08 -7.15
CA GLU A 134 -15.07 -0.72 -6.62
C GLU A 134 -16.05 -1.14 -7.73
N PHE A 135 -16.44 -0.21 -8.60
CA PHE A 135 -17.33 -0.50 -9.72
C PHE A 135 -16.73 -1.56 -10.68
N ILE A 136 -15.46 -1.40 -11.06
CA ILE A 136 -14.76 -2.37 -11.91
C ILE A 136 -14.65 -3.73 -11.21
N CYS A 137 -14.33 -3.74 -9.91
CA CYS A 137 -14.22 -4.95 -9.13
C CYS A 137 -15.55 -5.73 -9.10
N ASP A 138 -16.67 -5.04 -8.85
CA ASP A 138 -17.99 -5.67 -8.81
C ASP A 138 -18.40 -6.23 -10.16
N MET A 139 -18.03 -5.56 -11.28
CA MET A 139 -18.23 -6.06 -12.63
C MET A 139 -17.38 -7.30 -12.93
N LEU A 140 -16.10 -7.30 -12.54
CA LEU A 140 -15.21 -8.44 -12.78
C LEU A 140 -15.60 -9.66 -11.96
N ILE A 141 -16.07 -9.50 -10.73
CA ILE A 141 -16.55 -10.62 -9.87
C ILE A 141 -17.72 -11.37 -10.54
N GLN A 142 -18.57 -10.66 -11.26
CA GLN A 142 -19.74 -11.25 -11.95
C GLN A 142 -19.39 -11.86 -13.32
N HIS A 143 -18.18 -11.63 -13.81
CA HIS A 143 -17.81 -12.07 -15.15
C HIS A 143 -17.50 -13.58 -15.19
N PRO A 144 -18.13 -14.38 -16.10
CA PRO A 144 -18.06 -15.84 -16.08
C PRO A 144 -16.66 -16.42 -16.35
N ARG A 145 -15.74 -15.64 -16.92
CA ARG A 145 -14.36 -16.09 -17.19
C ARG A 145 -13.38 -15.73 -16.07
N ILE A 146 -13.80 -14.94 -15.10
CA ILE A 146 -12.99 -14.55 -13.94
C ILE A 146 -13.18 -15.57 -12.83
N LYS A 147 -12.08 -16.17 -12.41
CA LYS A 147 -12.05 -17.15 -11.32
C LYS A 147 -12.01 -16.46 -9.96
N GLN A 148 -11.24 -15.39 -9.84
CA GLN A 148 -11.02 -14.67 -8.59
C GLN A 148 -10.62 -13.22 -8.87
N VAL A 149 -11.14 -12.30 -8.07
CA VAL A 149 -10.67 -10.92 -8.00
C VAL A 149 -10.07 -10.70 -6.62
N ASN A 150 -8.83 -10.22 -6.57
CA ASN A 150 -8.20 -9.80 -5.35
C ASN A 150 -8.37 -8.28 -5.22
N TYR A 151 -9.05 -7.88 -4.18
CA TYR A 151 -9.31 -6.48 -3.83
C TYR A 151 -9.54 -6.41 -2.31
N PRO A 152 -9.10 -5.38 -1.57
CA PRO A 152 -9.18 -5.41 -0.12
C PRO A 152 -10.60 -5.63 0.41
N LYS A 153 -11.62 -5.05 -0.25
CA LYS A 153 -13.06 -5.19 0.10
C LYS A 153 -13.53 -6.66 0.07
N HIS A 154 -12.98 -7.48 -0.83
CA HIS A 154 -13.38 -8.88 -1.03
C HIS A 154 -12.33 -9.88 -0.54
N SER A 155 -11.25 -9.38 0.07
CA SER A 155 -10.18 -10.21 0.62
C SER A 155 -10.63 -10.97 1.86
N PRO A 156 -10.17 -12.22 2.08
CA PRO A 156 -10.39 -12.93 3.34
C PRO A 156 -9.75 -12.20 4.54
N THR A 157 -8.84 -11.25 4.28
CA THR A 157 -8.21 -10.41 5.31
C THR A 157 -8.86 -9.03 5.45
N ARG A 158 -10.02 -8.79 4.83
CA ARG A 158 -10.75 -7.52 4.88
C ARG A 158 -10.90 -6.96 6.29
N LYS A 159 -11.18 -7.81 7.28
CA LYS A 159 -11.31 -7.38 8.68
C LYS A 159 -10.07 -6.66 9.22
N TYR A 160 -8.88 -7.01 8.73
CA TYR A 160 -7.64 -6.34 9.13
C TYR A 160 -7.46 -5.00 8.41
N TYR A 161 -7.90 -4.92 7.15
CA TYR A 161 -7.96 -3.65 6.42
C TYR A 161 -8.94 -2.69 7.09
N ASP A 162 -10.17 -3.14 7.34
CA ASP A 162 -11.23 -2.33 7.95
C ASP A 162 -10.85 -1.84 9.36
N ALA A 163 -10.02 -2.58 10.11
CA ALA A 163 -9.49 -2.16 11.41
C ALA A 163 -8.55 -0.94 11.32
N CYS A 164 -7.95 -0.69 10.16
CA CYS A 164 -7.09 0.46 9.90
C CYS A 164 -7.74 1.49 8.98
N ARG A 165 -8.90 1.17 8.37
CA ARG A 165 -9.55 2.04 7.40
C ARG A 165 -10.09 3.30 8.08
N LEU A 166 -9.82 4.45 7.48
CA LEU A 166 -10.38 5.73 7.92
C LEU A 166 -11.92 5.78 7.66
N PRO A 167 -12.68 6.56 8.42
CA PRO A 167 -14.14 6.65 8.25
C PRO A 167 -14.57 6.99 6.82
N ASN A 168 -13.82 7.85 6.14
CA ASN A 168 -14.05 8.24 4.75
C ASN A 168 -13.11 7.53 3.75
N GLY A 169 -12.33 6.57 4.22
CA GLY A 169 -11.40 5.81 3.39
C GLY A 169 -12.10 4.77 2.53
N GLY A 170 -11.61 4.58 1.31
CA GLY A 170 -12.02 3.49 0.42
C GLY A 170 -11.08 2.29 0.50
N TYR A 171 -11.10 1.47 -0.55
CA TYR A 171 -10.30 0.25 -0.65
C TYR A 171 -9.14 0.36 -1.66
N GLY A 172 -8.89 1.56 -2.20
CA GLY A 172 -7.81 1.83 -3.14
C GLY A 172 -8.14 1.51 -4.59
N GLY A 173 -7.16 1.73 -5.47
CA GLY A 173 -7.29 1.59 -6.91
C GLY A 173 -6.63 0.35 -7.52
N LEU A 174 -5.94 -0.44 -6.71
CA LEU A 174 -5.28 -1.65 -7.19
C LEU A 174 -6.17 -2.86 -6.98
N LEU A 175 -6.33 -3.65 -8.02
CA LEU A 175 -6.96 -4.96 -8.00
C LEU A 175 -6.17 -5.92 -8.88
N SER A 176 -6.28 -7.21 -8.64
CA SER A 176 -5.79 -8.23 -9.56
C SER A 176 -6.87 -9.29 -9.81
N ALA A 177 -6.90 -9.81 -11.03
CA ALA A 177 -7.86 -10.82 -11.44
C ALA A 177 -7.16 -12.10 -11.89
N THR A 178 -7.72 -13.25 -11.51
CA THR A 178 -7.30 -14.56 -11.98
C THR A 178 -8.39 -15.11 -12.90
N PHE A 179 -8.03 -15.54 -14.08
CA PHE A 179 -8.93 -16.15 -15.04
C PHE A 179 -9.01 -17.67 -14.86
N TYR A 180 -10.06 -18.30 -15.39
CA TYR A 180 -10.14 -19.75 -15.40
C TYR A 180 -9.15 -20.40 -16.40
N SER A 181 -8.81 -19.70 -17.49
CA SER A 181 -7.82 -20.15 -18.47
C SER A 181 -6.78 -19.07 -18.78
N MET A 182 -5.61 -19.51 -19.23
CA MET A 182 -4.55 -18.62 -19.69
C MET A 182 -4.97 -17.89 -20.97
N ASP A 183 -5.66 -18.58 -21.87
CA ASP A 183 -6.13 -17.99 -23.15
C ASP A 183 -7.08 -16.82 -22.89
N ASP A 184 -7.99 -16.94 -21.92
CA ASP A 184 -8.89 -15.83 -21.55
C ASP A 184 -8.11 -14.65 -20.97
N ALA A 185 -7.06 -14.90 -20.19
CA ALA A 185 -6.21 -13.85 -19.65
C ALA A 185 -5.44 -13.12 -20.75
N ILE A 186 -4.90 -13.85 -21.73
CA ILE A 186 -4.19 -13.30 -22.88
C ILE A 186 -5.15 -12.45 -23.72
N VAL A 187 -6.32 -13.00 -24.07
CA VAL A 187 -7.34 -12.26 -24.84
C VAL A 187 -7.76 -10.99 -24.12
N PHE A 188 -7.97 -11.04 -22.80
CA PHE A 188 -8.30 -9.85 -22.02
C PHE A 188 -7.17 -8.82 -22.07
N TYR A 189 -5.93 -9.23 -21.77
CA TYR A 189 -4.79 -8.33 -21.73
C TYR A 189 -4.51 -7.67 -23.08
N ASP A 190 -4.60 -8.44 -24.18
CA ASP A 190 -4.29 -7.95 -25.52
C ASP A 190 -5.35 -6.97 -26.04
N ASN A 191 -6.61 -7.13 -25.63
CA ASN A 191 -7.74 -6.35 -26.19
C ASN A 191 -8.26 -5.24 -25.25
N ILE A 192 -7.84 -5.20 -23.97
CA ILE A 192 -8.26 -4.10 -23.10
C ILE A 192 -7.62 -2.79 -23.54
N ASP A 193 -8.42 -1.76 -23.72
CA ASP A 193 -7.98 -0.41 -24.10
C ASP A 193 -7.52 0.38 -22.86
N THR A 194 -6.32 0.05 -22.39
CA THR A 194 -5.64 0.71 -21.25
C THR A 194 -4.16 0.83 -21.54
N ALA A 195 -3.48 1.74 -20.85
CA ALA A 195 -2.02 1.75 -20.84
C ALA A 195 -1.50 0.43 -20.28
N LYS A 196 -0.39 -0.08 -20.80
CA LYS A 196 0.23 -1.33 -20.36
C LYS A 196 1.61 -1.08 -19.81
N GLY A 197 1.89 -1.68 -18.66
CA GLY A 197 3.20 -1.53 -18.04
C GLY A 197 3.30 -2.19 -16.65
N PRO A 198 4.54 -2.40 -16.15
CA PRO A 198 4.78 -3.15 -14.92
C PRO A 198 4.60 -2.33 -13.63
N SER A 199 4.04 -1.12 -13.69
CA SER A 199 3.88 -0.23 -12.54
C SER A 199 2.45 -0.23 -12.00
N LEU A 200 2.21 0.59 -10.98
CA LEU A 200 0.90 0.82 -10.38
C LEU A 200 0.82 2.26 -9.83
N GLY A 201 -0.38 2.69 -9.43
CA GLY A 201 -0.57 3.97 -8.73
C GLY A 201 -0.53 5.17 -9.66
N THR A 202 -0.98 5.02 -10.90
CA THR A 202 -1.11 6.09 -11.89
C THR A 202 -2.46 6.82 -11.76
N ASN A 203 -2.57 8.02 -12.33
CA ASN A 203 -3.83 8.76 -12.47
C ASN A 203 -4.65 8.34 -13.71
N PHE A 204 -4.15 7.36 -14.47
CA PHE A 204 -4.81 6.68 -15.58
C PHE A 204 -4.82 5.16 -15.32
N THR A 205 -5.69 4.43 -16.05
CA THR A 205 -5.76 2.97 -15.90
C THR A 205 -4.55 2.32 -16.54
N LEU A 206 -3.84 1.50 -15.75
CA LEU A 206 -2.68 0.73 -16.15
C LEU A 206 -2.96 -0.76 -15.91
N THR A 207 -2.66 -1.59 -16.92
CA THR A 207 -2.85 -3.06 -16.90
C THR A 207 -1.56 -3.79 -17.18
#